data_15e61a996b8782ceb2fb5b955907c886
#
_entry.id   15e61a996b8782ceb2fb5b955907c886
#
_cell.length_a   1.000
_cell.length_b   1.000
_cell.length_c   1.000
_cell.angle_alpha   90.00
_cell.angle_beta   90.00
_cell.angle_gamma   90.00
#
_symmetry.space_group_name_H-M   'P 1'
#
loop_
_entity.id
_entity.type
_entity.pdbx_description
1 polymer ?
#
loop_
_entity_poly.entity_id
_entity_poly.type
_entity_poly.pdbx_seq_one_letter_code
_entity_poly.pdbx_strand_id
1 'polypeptide(L)'
;MTGRLRDLRPGDGGWPTQLNDLGSDRPKQLFVNGTGALRLMALRSVAIVGDRRASPQGLAVAERLAAELAAAGWTIFSGAARGIDTAAHLGAMSAGGTTCAVVAGGLERIQSTATYRILERVAGTGLVVAEQGGREAPRKHNFLERNRLIAAMTRATIVIEAAERSGALNTARWAERLGRVVMITPGGALSGNSRGTHAAVRDGWAVLVRDTADVLELLEPIGWECPPGLGKWLSC
;
A
#
# COMPACT_ATOMS: atom_id res chain seq x y z
N MET A 1 -17.28 3.24 -10.95
CA MET A 1 -16.19 4.17 -10.58
C MET A 1 -16.52 5.53 -11.12
N THR A 2 -16.69 6.52 -10.26
CA THR A 2 -17.29 7.84 -10.56
C THR A 2 -16.28 8.92 -10.99
N GLY A 3 -14.98 8.60 -11.07
CA GLY A 3 -13.93 9.54 -11.45
C GLY A 3 -13.53 9.42 -12.93
N ARG A 4 -13.06 10.55 -13.52
CA ARG A 4 -12.46 10.55 -14.86
C ARG A 4 -11.16 9.74 -14.83
N LEU A 5 -11.03 8.77 -15.74
CA LEU A 5 -9.78 8.06 -15.96
C LEU A 5 -8.74 9.07 -16.46
N ARG A 6 -7.59 9.10 -15.79
CA ARG A 6 -6.43 9.93 -16.14
C ARG A 6 -5.24 9.03 -16.41
N ASP A 7 -4.38 9.40 -17.31
CA ASP A 7 -3.06 8.79 -17.47
C ASP A 7 -1.97 9.73 -16.95
N LEU A 8 -0.93 9.15 -16.41
CA LEU A 8 0.25 9.84 -15.91
C LEU A 8 1.50 9.21 -16.51
N ARG A 9 2.44 10.04 -16.92
CA ARG A 9 3.73 9.63 -17.47
C ARG A 9 4.89 10.27 -16.71
N PRO A 10 6.09 9.70 -16.76
CA PRO A 10 7.27 10.34 -16.22
C PRO A 10 7.43 11.77 -16.75
N GLY A 11 7.57 12.72 -15.82
CA GLY A 11 7.63 14.16 -16.15
C GLY A 11 6.34 14.92 -15.91
N ASP A 12 5.18 14.25 -15.83
CA ASP A 12 3.93 14.92 -15.47
C ASP A 12 3.94 15.41 -14.03
N GLY A 13 3.29 16.54 -13.74
CA GLY A 13 3.22 17.11 -12.41
C GLY A 13 2.57 16.21 -11.35
N GLY A 14 1.72 15.26 -11.78
CA GLY A 14 1.09 14.25 -10.94
C GLY A 14 1.88 12.95 -10.76
N TRP A 15 3.02 12.79 -11.42
CA TRP A 15 3.86 11.60 -11.37
C TRP A 15 4.60 11.48 -10.02
N PRO A 16 4.48 10.35 -9.29
CA PRO A 16 5.28 10.12 -8.09
C PRO A 16 6.76 9.92 -8.46
N THR A 17 7.61 10.82 -8.02
CA THR A 17 9.06 10.78 -8.36
C THR A 17 9.76 9.55 -7.75
N GLN A 18 9.23 8.98 -6.69
CA GLN A 18 9.71 7.74 -6.06
C GLN A 18 9.73 6.55 -7.03
N LEU A 19 8.88 6.54 -8.06
CA LEU A 19 8.91 5.52 -9.10
C LEU A 19 10.19 5.54 -9.94
N ASN A 20 10.95 6.63 -9.93
CA ASN A 20 12.23 6.70 -10.63
C ASN A 20 13.29 5.79 -9.99
N ASP A 21 13.15 5.45 -8.70
CA ASP A 21 14.06 4.55 -7.98
C ASP A 21 14.02 3.12 -8.53
N LEU A 22 12.96 2.77 -9.30
CA LEU A 22 12.87 1.49 -10.00
C LEU A 22 13.82 1.36 -11.20
N GLY A 23 14.47 2.44 -11.65
CA GLY A 23 15.39 2.42 -12.79
C GLY A 23 14.73 1.89 -14.07
N SER A 24 15.24 0.78 -14.61
CA SER A 24 14.69 0.12 -15.81
C SER A 24 13.30 -0.51 -15.58
N ASP A 25 12.96 -0.84 -14.34
CA ASP A 25 11.66 -1.42 -13.97
C ASP A 25 10.58 -0.35 -13.75
N ARG A 26 10.92 0.93 -13.98
CA ARG A 26 9.96 2.04 -13.88
C ARG A 26 8.83 1.87 -14.91
N PRO A 27 7.55 2.05 -14.50
CA PRO A 27 6.43 2.02 -15.43
C PRO A 27 6.55 3.17 -16.44
N LYS A 28 6.18 2.92 -17.68
CA LYS A 28 6.14 3.93 -18.75
C LYS A 28 4.94 4.86 -18.61
N GLN A 29 3.90 4.38 -17.96
CA GLN A 29 2.62 5.07 -17.79
C GLN A 29 1.86 4.46 -16.61
N LEU A 30 1.05 5.28 -15.95
CA LEU A 30 0.05 4.84 -14.97
C LEU A 30 -1.32 5.34 -15.37
N PHE A 31 -2.32 4.50 -15.17
CA PHE A 31 -3.73 4.84 -15.28
C PHE A 31 -4.30 5.03 -13.88
N VAL A 32 -5.00 6.14 -13.67
CA VAL A 32 -5.46 6.56 -12.34
C VAL A 32 -6.94 6.89 -12.38
N ASN A 33 -7.71 6.38 -11.43
CA ASN A 33 -9.11 6.72 -11.22
C ASN A 33 -9.36 7.11 -9.78
N GLY A 34 -10.12 8.17 -9.53
CA GLY A 34 -10.47 8.69 -8.20
C GLY A 34 -10.18 10.17 -8.06
N THR A 35 -10.28 10.66 -6.81
CA THR A 35 -10.30 12.09 -6.48
C THR A 35 -8.96 12.64 -5.98
N GLY A 36 -8.00 11.78 -5.64
CA GLY A 36 -6.71 12.16 -5.05
C GLY A 36 -5.67 12.67 -6.07
N ALA A 37 -4.58 13.23 -5.54
CA ALA A 37 -3.36 13.58 -6.28
C ALA A 37 -2.26 12.56 -5.95
N LEU A 38 -1.98 11.62 -6.87
CA LEU A 38 -1.11 10.46 -6.63
C LEU A 38 0.27 10.87 -6.09
N ARG A 39 0.88 11.91 -6.66
CA ARG A 39 2.19 12.41 -6.21
C ARG A 39 2.17 12.84 -4.75
N LEU A 40 1.15 13.59 -4.32
CA LEU A 40 1.03 14.06 -2.93
C LEU A 40 0.74 12.89 -1.98
N MET A 41 -0.15 11.99 -2.38
CA MET A 41 -0.47 10.80 -1.59
C MET A 41 0.77 9.91 -1.36
N ALA A 42 1.66 9.80 -2.33
CA ALA A 42 2.87 9.01 -2.21
C ALA A 42 3.93 9.60 -1.25
N LEU A 43 3.91 10.93 -1.01
CA LEU A 43 4.92 11.59 -0.16
C LEU A 43 4.83 11.16 1.32
N ARG A 44 3.61 11.00 1.85
CA ARG A 44 3.37 10.55 3.22
C ARG A 44 2.49 9.30 3.18
N SER A 45 3.10 8.18 2.85
CA SER A 45 2.39 6.94 2.63
C SER A 45 3.12 5.71 3.14
N VAL A 46 2.35 4.69 3.51
CA VAL A 46 2.83 3.37 3.87
C VAL A 46 2.03 2.30 3.12
N ALA A 47 2.70 1.21 2.75
CA ALA A 47 2.03 0.03 2.26
C ALA A 47 1.63 -0.88 3.43
N ILE A 48 0.39 -1.40 3.44
CA ILE A 48 -0.04 -2.47 4.32
C ILE A 48 -0.45 -3.64 3.44
N VAL A 49 0.26 -4.75 3.57
CA VAL A 49 0.08 -5.95 2.74
C VAL A 49 0.09 -7.22 3.59
N GLY A 50 -0.45 -8.32 3.05
CA GLY A 50 -0.41 -9.59 3.77
C GLY A 50 -1.15 -10.72 3.08
N ASP A 51 -1.49 -11.75 3.85
CA ASP A 51 -2.10 -12.96 3.35
C ASP A 51 -3.55 -12.72 2.88
N ARG A 52 -3.91 -13.39 1.78
CA ARG A 52 -5.29 -13.37 1.24
C ARG A 52 -6.26 -14.20 2.08
N ARG A 53 -5.75 -15.14 2.87
CA ARG A 53 -6.46 -16.00 3.83
C ARG A 53 -6.01 -15.66 5.24
N ALA A 54 -5.95 -14.38 5.54
CA ALA A 54 -5.53 -13.87 6.84
C ALA A 54 -6.42 -14.40 7.97
N SER A 55 -5.82 -14.54 9.15
CA SER A 55 -6.55 -14.85 10.37
C SER A 55 -7.47 -13.69 10.78
N PRO A 56 -8.51 -13.95 11.58
CA PRO A 56 -9.34 -12.88 12.15
C PRO A 56 -8.51 -11.83 12.91
N GLN A 57 -7.47 -12.26 13.62
CA GLN A 57 -6.54 -11.37 14.30
C GLN A 57 -5.74 -10.51 13.32
N GLY A 58 -5.20 -11.12 12.24
CA GLY A 58 -4.49 -10.38 11.20
C GLY A 58 -5.35 -9.33 10.51
N LEU A 59 -6.62 -9.66 10.23
CA LEU A 59 -7.58 -8.69 9.67
C LEU A 59 -7.81 -7.51 10.63
N ALA A 60 -8.03 -7.78 11.92
CA ALA A 60 -8.24 -6.74 12.94
C ALA A 60 -6.99 -5.85 13.11
N VAL A 61 -5.79 -6.42 13.10
CA VAL A 61 -4.52 -5.67 13.17
C VAL A 61 -4.36 -4.77 11.94
N ALA A 62 -4.63 -5.29 10.73
CA ALA A 62 -4.53 -4.52 9.49
C ALA A 62 -5.50 -3.33 9.47
N GLU A 63 -6.75 -3.57 9.87
CA GLU A 63 -7.79 -2.54 9.92
C GLU A 63 -7.45 -1.46 10.95
N ARG A 64 -7.03 -1.86 12.16
CA ARG A 64 -6.64 -0.94 13.22
C ARG A 64 -5.44 -0.08 12.86
N LEU A 65 -4.32 -0.69 12.41
CA LEU A 65 -3.12 0.06 12.02
C LEU A 65 -3.41 1.03 10.87
N ALA A 66 -4.19 0.58 9.87
CA ALA A 66 -4.57 1.43 8.76
C ALA A 66 -5.43 2.63 9.20
N ALA A 67 -6.37 2.43 10.14
CA ALA A 67 -7.20 3.50 10.68
C ALA A 67 -6.37 4.51 11.48
N GLU A 68 -5.51 4.03 12.38
CA GLU A 68 -4.68 4.88 13.23
C GLU A 68 -3.65 5.69 12.40
N LEU A 69 -2.98 5.04 11.42
CA LEU A 69 -2.07 5.73 10.51
C LEU A 69 -2.77 6.73 9.61
N ALA A 70 -3.97 6.40 9.12
CA ALA A 70 -4.76 7.30 8.31
C ALA A 70 -5.23 8.53 9.12
N ALA A 71 -5.63 8.33 10.39
CA ALA A 71 -5.95 9.41 11.33
C ALA A 71 -4.73 10.31 11.62
N ALA A 72 -3.51 9.74 11.60
CA ALA A 72 -2.25 10.49 11.69
C ALA A 72 -1.81 11.13 10.36
N GLY A 73 -2.66 11.17 9.34
CA GLY A 73 -2.40 11.83 8.05
C GLY A 73 -1.54 11.00 7.07
N TRP A 74 -1.37 9.70 7.29
CA TRP A 74 -0.68 8.81 6.37
C TRP A 74 -1.64 8.22 5.34
N THR A 75 -1.25 8.21 4.08
CA THR A 75 -2.00 7.52 3.02
C THR A 75 -1.67 6.03 3.03
N ILE A 76 -2.69 5.18 3.04
CA ILE A 76 -2.52 3.72 3.02
C ILE A 76 -2.54 3.20 1.59
N PHE A 77 -1.45 2.57 1.17
CA PHE A 77 -1.35 1.89 -0.12
C PHE A 77 -1.49 0.39 0.07
N SER A 78 -2.21 -0.27 -0.84
CA SER A 78 -2.31 -1.72 -0.86
C SER A 78 -2.71 -2.25 -2.25
N GLY A 79 -2.76 -3.57 -2.39
CA GLY A 79 -3.05 -4.23 -3.66
C GLY A 79 -4.52 -4.56 -3.90
N ALA A 80 -5.40 -4.23 -2.97
CA ALA A 80 -6.82 -4.57 -3.00
C ALA A 80 -7.12 -6.07 -3.16
N ALA A 81 -6.20 -6.95 -2.77
CA ALA A 81 -6.48 -8.37 -2.66
C ALA A 81 -7.43 -8.65 -1.50
N ARG A 82 -8.12 -9.81 -1.53
CA ARG A 82 -8.88 -10.27 -0.36
C ARG A 82 -7.94 -10.42 0.85
N GLY A 83 -8.46 -10.29 2.06
CA GLY A 83 -7.67 -10.42 3.29
C GLY A 83 -7.07 -9.10 3.75
N ILE A 84 -5.79 -9.09 4.07
CA ILE A 84 -5.11 -7.94 4.68
C ILE A 84 -5.25 -6.66 3.85
N ASP A 85 -5.08 -6.72 2.53
CA ASP A 85 -5.17 -5.54 1.68
C ASP A 85 -6.55 -4.87 1.77
N THR A 86 -7.61 -5.69 1.72
CA THR A 86 -9.00 -5.18 1.87
C THR A 86 -9.22 -4.59 3.26
N ALA A 87 -8.76 -5.25 4.34
CA ALA A 87 -8.88 -4.75 5.71
C ALA A 87 -8.15 -3.41 5.89
N ALA A 88 -6.96 -3.27 5.31
CA ALA A 88 -6.20 -2.01 5.33
C ALA A 88 -6.96 -0.86 4.64
N HIS A 89 -7.55 -1.09 3.46
CA HIS A 89 -8.37 -0.08 2.80
C HIS A 89 -9.60 0.30 3.63
N LEU A 90 -10.28 -0.70 4.22
CA LEU A 90 -11.46 -0.46 5.07
C LEU A 90 -11.10 0.35 6.32
N GLY A 91 -9.98 0.02 6.99
CA GLY A 91 -9.48 0.73 8.15
C GLY A 91 -9.17 2.20 7.83
N ALA A 92 -8.43 2.46 6.75
CA ALA A 92 -8.14 3.84 6.34
C ALA A 92 -9.41 4.64 6.06
N MET A 93 -10.38 4.06 5.34
CA MET A 93 -11.65 4.74 5.03
C MET A 93 -12.54 4.94 6.26
N SER A 94 -12.53 4.03 7.24
CA SER A 94 -13.32 4.16 8.48
C SER A 94 -12.87 5.34 9.34
N ALA A 95 -11.58 5.69 9.27
CA ALA A 95 -11.01 6.86 9.93
C ALA A 95 -11.15 8.17 9.11
N GLY A 96 -11.87 8.14 7.99
CA GLY A 96 -12.00 9.30 7.10
C GLY A 96 -10.70 9.63 6.33
N GLY A 97 -9.71 8.74 6.38
CA GLY A 97 -8.42 8.95 5.74
C GLY A 97 -8.36 8.52 4.27
N THR A 98 -7.22 8.76 3.66
CA THR A 98 -6.99 8.53 2.23
C THR A 98 -6.32 7.19 1.99
N THR A 99 -6.76 6.47 0.95
CA THR A 99 -6.15 5.20 0.56
C THR A 99 -5.97 5.08 -0.94
N CYS A 100 -4.96 4.31 -1.36
CA CYS A 100 -4.62 4.07 -2.76
C CYS A 100 -4.51 2.58 -3.05
N ALA A 101 -5.37 2.09 -3.93
CA ALA A 101 -5.31 0.71 -4.40
C ALA A 101 -4.49 0.64 -5.69
N VAL A 102 -3.39 -0.11 -5.66
CA VAL A 102 -2.64 -0.42 -6.89
C VAL A 102 -3.11 -1.78 -7.39
N VAL A 103 -3.53 -1.88 -8.64
CA VAL A 103 -4.13 -3.10 -9.19
C VAL A 103 -3.29 -3.68 -10.34
N ALA A 104 -3.40 -5.00 -10.57
CA ALA A 104 -2.58 -5.71 -11.55
C ALA A 104 -3.16 -5.73 -12.96
N GLY A 105 -4.44 -5.38 -13.12
CA GLY A 105 -5.13 -5.37 -14.42
C GLY A 105 -5.60 -3.98 -14.83
N GLY A 106 -6.12 -3.87 -16.04
CA GLY A 106 -6.64 -2.60 -16.55
C GLY A 106 -7.86 -2.10 -15.77
N LEU A 107 -7.94 -0.78 -15.56
CA LEU A 107 -8.97 -0.15 -14.72
C LEU A 107 -10.39 -0.35 -15.25
N GLU A 108 -10.57 -0.48 -16.57
CA GLU A 108 -11.89 -0.70 -17.18
C GLU A 108 -12.45 -2.10 -16.92
N ARG A 109 -11.58 -3.07 -16.58
CA ARG A 109 -11.98 -4.43 -16.20
C ARG A 109 -12.44 -4.56 -14.77
N ILE A 110 -12.07 -3.66 -13.90
CA ILE A 110 -12.35 -3.74 -12.46
C ILE A 110 -13.83 -3.98 -12.18
N GLN A 111 -14.73 -3.41 -12.99
CA GLN A 111 -16.19 -3.56 -12.85
C GLN A 111 -16.70 -5.01 -12.87
N SER A 112 -15.91 -5.94 -13.42
CA SER A 112 -16.26 -7.36 -13.51
C SER A 112 -15.56 -8.22 -12.45
N THR A 113 -14.90 -7.63 -11.46
CA THR A 113 -14.14 -8.36 -10.44
C THR A 113 -14.87 -8.47 -9.11
N ALA A 114 -14.56 -9.51 -8.33
CA ALA A 114 -15.08 -9.67 -6.98
C ALA A 114 -14.66 -8.53 -6.01
N THR A 115 -13.59 -7.81 -6.37
CA THR A 115 -13.07 -6.68 -5.59
C THR A 115 -13.65 -5.32 -6.03
N TYR A 116 -14.57 -5.30 -6.99
CA TYR A 116 -15.12 -4.06 -7.54
C TYR A 116 -15.67 -3.12 -6.47
N ARG A 117 -16.47 -3.63 -5.53
CA ARG A 117 -17.10 -2.81 -4.48
C ARG A 117 -16.08 -2.08 -3.61
N ILE A 118 -14.98 -2.74 -3.23
CA ILE A 118 -13.93 -2.08 -2.44
C ILE A 118 -13.19 -1.04 -3.27
N LEU A 119 -12.89 -1.36 -4.54
CA LEU A 119 -12.19 -0.42 -5.43
C LEU A 119 -13.04 0.82 -5.78
N GLU A 120 -14.36 0.67 -5.89
CA GLU A 120 -15.27 1.79 -6.08
C GLU A 120 -15.27 2.73 -4.86
N ARG A 121 -15.29 2.17 -3.64
CA ARG A 121 -15.17 2.95 -2.41
C ARG A 121 -13.81 3.64 -2.30
N VAL A 122 -12.72 2.94 -2.61
CA VAL A 122 -11.36 3.52 -2.64
C VAL A 122 -11.28 4.68 -3.64
N ALA A 123 -11.85 4.55 -4.84
CA ALA A 123 -11.86 5.63 -5.82
C ALA A 123 -12.66 6.87 -5.35
N GLY A 124 -13.65 6.67 -4.48
CA GLY A 124 -14.46 7.75 -3.89
C GLY A 124 -13.73 8.57 -2.83
N THR A 125 -12.76 7.99 -2.12
CA THR A 125 -12.01 8.62 -1.02
C THR A 125 -10.52 8.81 -1.31
N GLY A 126 -10.03 8.24 -2.41
CA GLY A 126 -8.62 8.24 -2.77
C GLY A 126 -8.42 7.85 -4.24
N LEU A 127 -7.53 6.88 -4.51
CA LEU A 127 -7.16 6.51 -5.89
C LEU A 127 -7.12 5.00 -6.10
N VAL A 128 -7.49 4.59 -7.31
CA VAL A 128 -7.15 3.28 -7.88
C VAL A 128 -6.15 3.50 -9.00
N VAL A 129 -5.02 2.79 -8.97
CA VAL A 129 -3.90 2.95 -9.88
C VAL A 129 -3.59 1.62 -10.56
N ALA A 130 -3.33 1.65 -11.85
CA ALA A 130 -2.89 0.50 -12.65
C ALA A 130 -1.77 0.92 -13.60
N GLU A 131 -0.86 -0.01 -13.90
CA GLU A 131 0.12 0.16 -14.98
C GLU A 131 -0.46 -0.22 -16.34
N GLN A 132 -1.42 -1.14 -16.35
CA GLN A 132 -2.08 -1.59 -17.57
C GLN A 132 -3.35 -0.81 -17.83
N GLY A 133 -3.55 -0.41 -19.10
CA GLY A 133 -4.77 0.25 -19.55
C GLY A 133 -5.83 -0.76 -19.99
N GLY A 134 -7.04 -0.23 -20.27
CA GLY A 134 -8.11 -0.97 -20.92
C GLY A 134 -8.72 -2.10 -20.08
N ARG A 135 -9.20 -3.15 -20.76
CA ARG A 135 -9.90 -4.31 -20.20
C ARG A 135 -9.02 -5.55 -20.06
N GLU A 136 -7.72 -5.43 -20.09
CA GLU A 136 -6.84 -6.59 -20.02
C GLU A 136 -6.98 -7.33 -18.70
N ALA A 137 -7.11 -8.67 -18.80
CA ALA A 137 -7.11 -9.53 -17.64
C ALA A 137 -5.70 -9.64 -17.07
N PRO A 138 -5.51 -9.50 -15.74
CA PRO A 138 -4.21 -9.70 -15.16
C PRO A 138 -3.81 -11.18 -15.28
N ARG A 139 -2.59 -11.43 -15.74
CA ARG A 139 -1.93 -12.74 -15.66
C ARG A 139 -1.30 -12.90 -14.27
N LYS A 140 -0.94 -14.13 -13.88
CA LYS A 140 -0.34 -14.39 -12.56
C LYS A 140 0.91 -13.53 -12.28
N HIS A 141 1.78 -13.33 -13.27
CA HIS A 141 2.99 -12.53 -13.11
C HIS A 141 2.68 -11.04 -12.88
N ASN A 142 1.60 -10.48 -13.46
CA ASN A 142 1.26 -9.08 -13.29
C ASN A 142 0.98 -8.70 -11.82
N PHE A 143 0.53 -9.66 -11.00
CA PHE A 143 0.35 -9.42 -9.56
C PHE A 143 1.69 -9.24 -8.85
N LEU A 144 2.74 -9.96 -9.25
CA LEU A 144 4.09 -9.81 -8.69
C LEU A 144 4.79 -8.57 -9.24
N GLU A 145 4.64 -8.29 -10.53
CA GLU A 145 5.18 -7.08 -11.16
C GLU A 145 4.59 -5.81 -10.56
N ARG A 146 3.27 -5.78 -10.34
CA ARG A 146 2.57 -4.65 -9.71
C ARG A 146 3.12 -4.32 -8.33
N ASN A 147 3.58 -5.32 -7.56
CA ASN A 147 4.05 -5.13 -6.19
C ASN A 147 5.22 -4.15 -6.08
N ARG A 148 6.07 -4.05 -7.12
CA ARG A 148 7.15 -3.06 -7.17
C ARG A 148 6.63 -1.63 -7.12
N LEU A 149 5.44 -1.39 -7.70
CA LEU A 149 4.81 -0.07 -7.70
C LEU A 149 4.32 0.32 -6.30
N ILE A 150 3.74 -0.65 -5.55
CA ILE A 150 3.33 -0.42 -4.16
C ILE A 150 4.56 -0.04 -3.33
N ALA A 151 5.60 -0.86 -3.39
CA ALA A 151 6.84 -0.64 -2.63
C ALA A 151 7.53 0.67 -3.00
N ALA A 152 7.61 1.00 -4.30
CA ALA A 152 8.30 2.20 -4.76
C ALA A 152 7.57 3.50 -4.37
N MET A 153 6.24 3.51 -4.43
CA MET A 153 5.44 4.71 -4.11
C MET A 153 5.32 5.00 -2.61
N THR A 154 5.71 4.06 -1.72
CA THR A 154 5.54 4.21 -0.29
C THR A 154 6.87 4.36 0.45
N ARG A 155 6.84 5.00 1.62
CA ARG A 155 8.04 5.18 2.47
C ARG A 155 8.42 3.92 3.22
N ALA A 156 7.43 3.07 3.52
CA ALA A 156 7.64 1.79 4.17
C ALA A 156 6.59 0.77 3.74
N THR A 157 6.87 -0.49 4.00
CA THR A 157 5.94 -1.60 3.81
C THR A 157 5.75 -2.36 5.11
N ILE A 158 4.50 -2.44 5.58
CA ILE A 158 4.08 -3.21 6.75
C ILE A 158 3.47 -4.51 6.26
N VAL A 159 4.02 -5.65 6.70
CA VAL A 159 3.49 -6.98 6.42
C VAL A 159 2.84 -7.54 7.68
N ILE A 160 1.54 -7.77 7.63
CA ILE A 160 0.78 -8.25 8.78
C ILE A 160 0.93 -9.77 8.96
N GLU A 161 0.62 -10.53 7.93
CA GLU A 161 0.77 -11.98 7.89
C GLU A 161 1.29 -12.40 6.51
N ALA A 162 2.29 -13.27 6.49
CA ALA A 162 2.81 -13.83 5.26
C ALA A 162 3.49 -15.19 5.47
N ALA A 163 3.07 -16.19 4.70
CA ALA A 163 3.83 -17.43 4.57
C ALA A 163 5.12 -17.18 3.77
N GLU A 164 6.11 -18.08 3.86
CA GLU A 164 7.45 -17.93 3.27
C GLU A 164 7.46 -17.62 1.75
N ARG A 165 6.47 -18.13 1.02
CA ARG A 165 6.35 -17.91 -0.45
C ARG A 165 5.12 -17.10 -0.80
N SER A 166 4.88 -16.00 -0.09
CA SER A 166 3.70 -15.15 -0.31
C SER A 166 3.99 -13.97 -1.23
N GLY A 167 2.92 -13.47 -1.91
CA GLY A 167 3.00 -12.25 -2.69
C GLY A 167 3.28 -11.01 -1.84
N ALA A 168 2.90 -11.01 -0.56
CA ALA A 168 3.19 -9.92 0.37
C ALA A 168 4.69 -9.79 0.63
N LEU A 169 5.42 -10.91 0.80
CA LEU A 169 6.87 -10.89 0.93
C LEU A 169 7.57 -10.42 -0.36
N ASN A 170 6.96 -10.62 -1.53
CA ASN A 170 7.50 -10.04 -2.77
C ASN A 170 7.43 -8.51 -2.73
N THR A 171 6.33 -7.92 -2.23
CA THR A 171 6.24 -6.46 -2.01
C THR A 171 7.30 -5.99 -1.02
N ALA A 172 7.47 -6.70 0.10
CA ALA A 172 8.46 -6.39 1.13
C ALA A 172 9.89 -6.46 0.58
N ARG A 173 10.22 -7.45 -0.24
CA ARG A 173 11.54 -7.55 -0.89
C ARG A 173 11.80 -6.43 -1.90
N TRP A 174 10.78 -5.94 -2.59
CA TRP A 174 10.91 -4.74 -3.41
C TRP A 174 11.20 -3.51 -2.55
N ALA A 175 10.50 -3.36 -1.41
CA ALA A 175 10.75 -2.26 -0.48
C ALA A 175 12.19 -2.28 0.06
N GLU A 176 12.68 -3.45 0.50
CA GLU A 176 14.07 -3.64 0.95
C GLU A 176 15.09 -3.23 -0.14
N ARG A 177 14.93 -3.74 -1.37
CA ARG A 177 15.82 -3.40 -2.51
C ARG A 177 15.85 -1.90 -2.82
N LEU A 178 14.75 -1.20 -2.59
CA LEU A 178 14.62 0.24 -2.80
C LEU A 178 15.08 1.07 -1.57
N GLY A 179 15.63 0.43 -0.53
CA GLY A 179 16.05 1.10 0.69
C GLY A 179 14.89 1.65 1.52
N ARG A 180 13.68 1.08 1.36
CA ARG A 180 12.51 1.43 2.18
C ARG A 180 12.46 0.57 3.43
N VAL A 181 11.94 1.12 4.52
CA VAL A 181 11.75 0.37 5.76
C VAL A 181 10.74 -0.76 5.56
N VAL A 182 11.10 -1.98 5.97
CA VAL A 182 10.18 -3.12 6.01
C VAL A 182 9.84 -3.41 7.45
N MET A 183 8.55 -3.42 7.75
CA MET A 183 7.99 -3.63 9.08
C MET A 183 7.14 -4.88 9.10
N ILE A 184 7.19 -5.60 10.22
CA ILE A 184 6.48 -6.86 10.40
C ILE A 184 5.70 -6.79 11.72
N THR A 185 4.43 -7.16 11.70
CA THR A 185 3.67 -7.31 12.95
C THR A 185 3.90 -8.68 13.58
N PRO A 186 3.89 -8.79 14.92
CA PRO A 186 4.01 -10.08 15.60
C PRO A 186 2.89 -11.04 15.19
N GLY A 187 3.24 -12.30 15.03
CA GLY A 187 2.31 -13.39 14.78
C GLY A 187 2.61 -14.59 15.66
N GLY A 188 1.70 -15.56 15.70
CA GLY A 188 1.89 -16.77 16.50
C GLY A 188 3.10 -17.59 16.02
N ALA A 189 3.96 -18.03 16.94
CA ALA A 189 5.19 -18.76 16.61
C ALA A 189 4.96 -20.06 15.81
N LEU A 190 3.80 -20.69 16.00
CA LEU A 190 3.42 -21.91 15.30
C LEU A 190 2.50 -21.65 14.09
N SER A 191 2.15 -20.39 13.82
CA SER A 191 1.27 -20.02 12.71
C SER A 191 1.99 -20.14 11.37
N GLY A 192 1.41 -20.92 10.44
CA GLY A 192 1.90 -20.98 9.06
C GLY A 192 1.88 -19.63 8.35
N ASN A 193 0.92 -18.75 8.72
CA ASN A 193 0.78 -17.42 8.14
C ASN A 193 1.86 -16.43 8.64
N SER A 194 2.64 -16.80 9.66
CA SER A 194 3.70 -15.92 10.21
C SER A 194 5.11 -16.43 9.90
N ARG A 195 5.26 -17.58 9.26
CA ARG A 195 6.60 -18.14 8.98
C ARG A 195 7.48 -17.21 8.16
N GLY A 196 6.92 -16.61 7.11
CA GLY A 196 7.67 -15.70 6.25
C GLY A 196 7.99 -14.38 6.92
N THR A 197 7.09 -13.85 7.74
CA THR A 197 7.32 -12.63 8.52
C THR A 197 8.38 -12.87 9.61
N HIS A 198 8.33 -14.01 10.32
CA HIS A 198 9.34 -14.37 11.30
C HIS A 198 10.73 -14.55 10.66
N ALA A 199 10.82 -15.20 9.50
CA ALA A 199 12.07 -15.33 8.77
C ALA A 199 12.65 -13.95 8.40
N ALA A 200 11.82 -13.01 7.93
CA ALA A 200 12.27 -11.67 7.58
C ALA A 200 12.92 -10.91 8.75
N VAL A 201 12.32 -10.99 9.94
CA VAL A 201 12.88 -10.38 11.16
C VAL A 201 14.15 -11.11 11.60
N ARG A 202 14.12 -12.45 11.64
CA ARG A 202 15.28 -13.27 12.05
C ARG A 202 16.49 -13.07 11.14
N ASP A 203 16.24 -12.91 9.82
CA ASP A 203 17.29 -12.68 8.83
C ASP A 203 17.75 -11.20 8.78
N GLY A 204 17.17 -10.32 9.61
CA GLY A 204 17.64 -8.96 9.84
C GLY A 204 17.28 -7.93 8.75
N TRP A 205 16.36 -8.26 7.82
CA TRP A 205 15.94 -7.33 6.77
C TRP A 205 14.58 -6.68 7.01
N ALA A 206 13.94 -6.97 8.14
CA ALA A 206 12.70 -6.33 8.56
C ALA A 206 12.70 -6.05 10.06
N VAL A 207 12.00 -4.99 10.47
CA VAL A 207 11.86 -4.57 11.87
C VAL A 207 10.49 -5.00 12.40
N LEU A 208 10.44 -5.50 13.63
CA LEU A 208 9.18 -5.83 14.28
C LEU A 208 8.52 -4.55 14.81
N VAL A 209 7.23 -4.36 14.51
CA VAL A 209 6.39 -3.28 15.04
C VAL A 209 5.14 -3.86 15.68
N ARG A 210 4.76 -3.35 16.86
CA ARG A 210 3.63 -3.83 17.66
C ARG A 210 2.36 -3.04 17.39
N ASP A 211 2.54 -1.74 17.12
CA ASP A 211 1.46 -0.76 17.01
C ASP A 211 1.87 0.43 16.14
N THR A 212 0.98 1.41 16.05
CA THR A 212 1.18 2.62 15.27
C THR A 212 2.31 3.51 15.82
N ALA A 213 2.56 3.49 17.12
CA ALA A 213 3.64 4.28 17.70
C ALA A 213 5.01 3.79 17.20
N ASP A 214 5.23 2.45 17.20
CA ASP A 214 6.45 1.84 16.66
C ASP A 214 6.63 2.19 15.16
N VAL A 215 5.52 2.21 14.39
CA VAL A 215 5.57 2.58 12.97
C VAL A 215 5.96 4.04 12.77
N LEU A 216 5.37 4.95 13.55
CA LEU A 216 5.65 6.38 13.45
C LEU A 216 7.07 6.72 13.90
N GLU A 217 7.58 6.08 14.94
CA GLU A 217 8.97 6.22 15.38
C GLU A 217 9.98 5.93 14.25
N LEU A 218 9.69 4.94 13.41
CA LEU A 218 10.56 4.59 12.28
C LEU A 218 10.40 5.50 11.06
N LEU A 219 9.28 6.21 10.94
CA LEU A 219 8.95 7.02 9.76
C LEU A 219 9.13 8.51 9.98
N GLU A 220 8.97 8.99 11.20
CA GLU A 220 9.07 10.40 11.55
C GLU A 220 10.44 10.66 12.20
N PRO A 221 11.21 11.64 11.69
CA PRO A 221 12.47 12.02 12.33
C PRO A 221 12.21 12.47 13.78
N ILE A 222 13.11 12.12 14.70
CA ILE A 222 13.07 12.61 16.09
C ILE A 222 13.04 14.15 16.06
N GLY A 223 12.04 14.76 16.72
CA GLY A 223 11.87 16.22 16.78
C GLY A 223 11.17 16.83 15.57
N TRP A 224 10.57 16.03 14.68
CA TRP A 224 9.75 16.58 13.61
C TRP A 224 8.37 16.99 14.17
N GLU A 225 8.14 18.29 14.27
CA GLU A 225 6.82 18.86 14.52
C GLU A 225 6.23 19.34 13.19
N CYS A 226 4.93 19.10 12.97
CA CYS A 226 4.25 19.62 11.78
C CYS A 226 4.30 21.16 11.83
N PRO A 227 4.90 21.84 10.84
CA PRO A 227 4.98 23.30 10.86
C PRO A 227 3.59 23.91 10.99
N PRO A 228 3.39 24.90 11.86
CA PRO A 228 2.11 25.56 12.04
C PRO A 228 1.65 26.18 10.71
N GLY A 229 0.44 25.84 10.28
CA GLY A 229 -0.16 26.31 9.03
C GLY A 229 -0.21 25.31 7.88
N LEU A 230 0.54 24.21 7.92
CA LEU A 230 0.44 23.14 6.92
C LEU A 230 -0.66 22.12 7.24
N GLY A 231 -1.13 22.06 8.49
CA GLY A 231 -2.18 21.13 8.92
C GLY A 231 -3.52 21.25 8.18
N LYS A 232 -3.84 22.42 7.63
CA LYS A 232 -5.04 22.63 6.79
C LYS A 232 -4.92 22.05 5.40
N TRP A 233 -3.70 21.78 4.92
CA TRP A 233 -3.43 21.27 3.57
C TRP A 233 -3.00 19.81 3.56
N LEU A 234 -2.51 19.29 4.69
CA LEU A 234 -1.97 17.94 4.81
C LEU A 234 -2.78 17.06 5.79
N SER A 235 -3.87 17.54 6.37
CA SER A 235 -4.63 16.82 7.39
C SER A 235 -3.68 16.27 8.47
N CYS A 236 -2.91 17.19 9.12
CA CYS A 236 -2.14 16.83 10.30
C CYS A 236 -3.07 16.46 11.46
#